data_038817637dc17d0d64ab66b4e048da88
#
_entry.id   038817637dc17d0d64ab66b4e048da88
#
_cell.length_a   1.000
_cell.length_b   1.000
_cell.length_c   1.000
_cell.angle_alpha   90.00
_cell.angle_beta   90.00
_cell.angle_gamma   90.00
#
_symmetry.space_group_name_H-M   'P 1'
#
loop_
_entity.id
_entity.type
_entity.pdbx_description
1 polymer ?
#
loop_
_entity_poly.entity_id
_entity_poly.type
_entity_poly.pdbx_seq_one_letter_code
_entity_poly.pdbx_strand_id
1 'polypeptide(L)'
;MERILKFFGIFLLMFVGLSASSAEQVIVKPISATSNLTQTVNVQKVTTTPQNVSPTVPQMISFEKCTKKYDVSVDKLFFMSLASINANKFLIDEIQSANGYILFRVSNRQFLATVTRVDPKSSIVKVVPADNNYFFPIGVLTNFFKYIDLNITTAIENLG
;
A
#
# COMPACT_ATOMS: atom_id res chain seq x y z
N MET A 1 -44.81 24.02 17.09
CA MET A 1 -45.20 23.05 18.12
C MET A 1 -44.33 21.82 17.91
N GLU A 2 -43.19 21.87 18.55
CA GLU A 2 -42.78 21.09 19.70
C GLU A 2 -42.93 19.57 19.50
N ARG A 3 -41.81 18.91 19.31
CA ARG A 3 -41.22 17.94 20.24
C ARG A 3 -39.85 17.44 19.73
N ILE A 4 -38.86 18.22 20.05
CA ILE A 4 -37.48 17.77 20.24
C ILE A 4 -37.44 17.31 21.68
N LEU A 5 -36.90 16.15 21.99
CA LEU A 5 -36.00 16.03 23.15
C LEU A 5 -35.54 14.59 23.38
N LYS A 6 -34.21 14.47 23.52
CA LYS A 6 -33.49 13.62 24.45
C LYS A 6 -33.27 12.14 24.05
N PHE A 7 -32.07 11.86 23.63
CA PHE A 7 -31.33 10.76 24.21
C PHE A 7 -29.84 11.12 24.30
N PHE A 8 -29.52 11.79 25.40
CA PHE A 8 -28.15 11.82 25.94
C PHE A 8 -28.02 10.56 26.81
N GLY A 9 -27.36 9.56 26.31
CA GLY A 9 -27.05 8.35 27.07
C GLY A 9 -25.56 8.30 27.36
N ILE A 10 -25.23 8.68 28.56
CA ILE A 10 -23.95 8.49 29.24
C ILE A 10 -23.59 7.00 29.24
N PHE A 11 -22.47 6.63 28.63
CA PHE A 11 -21.83 5.35 28.92
C PHE A 11 -20.39 5.60 29.37
N LEU A 12 -20.29 5.87 30.67
CA LEU A 12 -19.05 5.86 31.44
C LEU A 12 -18.85 4.43 31.92
N LEU A 13 -17.89 3.70 31.39
CA LEU A 13 -17.43 2.44 31.98
C LEU A 13 -15.92 2.44 32.11
N MET A 14 -15.52 2.60 33.35
CA MET A 14 -14.18 2.36 33.86
C MET A 14 -13.78 0.90 33.59
N PHE A 15 -12.61 0.70 33.03
CA PHE A 15 -11.87 -0.53 33.21
C PHE A 15 -10.48 -0.19 33.73
N VAL A 16 -10.35 -0.27 35.03
CA VAL A 16 -9.08 -0.42 35.73
C VAL A 16 -8.71 -1.90 35.67
N GLY A 17 -7.63 -2.22 35.01
CA GLY A 17 -7.05 -3.56 34.97
C GLY A 17 -5.54 -3.46 35.08
N LEU A 18 -5.05 -3.45 36.31
CA LEU A 18 -3.64 -3.67 36.68
C LEU A 18 -3.27 -5.11 36.33
N SER A 19 -2.22 -5.34 35.57
CA SER A 19 -1.47 -6.60 35.58
C SER A 19 -0.01 -6.31 35.37
N ALA A 20 0.74 -6.37 36.44
CA ALA A 20 2.18 -6.49 36.45
C ALA A 20 2.57 -7.92 36.05
N SER A 21 3.53 -8.07 35.15
CA SER A 21 4.25 -9.33 35.00
C SER A 21 5.67 -9.08 34.50
N SER A 22 6.58 -9.28 35.44
CA SER A 22 7.88 -9.95 35.38
C SER A 22 8.81 -9.68 34.19
N ALA A 23 9.84 -8.94 34.50
CA ALA A 23 11.08 -8.89 33.74
C ALA A 23 11.87 -10.19 33.96
N GLU A 24 12.07 -10.97 32.91
CA GLU A 24 13.03 -12.08 32.89
C GLU A 24 14.36 -11.56 32.36
N GLN A 25 15.34 -11.47 33.24
CA GLN A 25 16.70 -11.09 32.91
C GLN A 25 17.42 -12.29 32.27
N VAL A 26 17.74 -12.19 31.00
CA VAL A 26 18.68 -13.11 30.33
C VAL A 26 20.11 -12.62 30.60
N ILE A 27 20.82 -13.34 31.45
CA ILE A 27 22.25 -13.15 31.71
C ILE A 27 23.02 -13.63 30.50
N VAL A 28 23.57 -12.73 29.73
CA VAL A 28 24.55 -13.07 28.67
C VAL A 28 25.95 -13.04 29.25
N LYS A 29 26.58 -14.22 29.34
CA LYS A 29 27.92 -14.42 29.75
C LYS A 29 28.89 -13.94 28.64
N PRO A 30 29.94 -13.17 28.93
CA PRO A 30 30.93 -12.79 27.92
C PRO A 30 31.89 -13.95 27.67
N ILE A 31 32.03 -14.35 26.41
CA ILE A 31 33.10 -15.25 25.96
C ILE A 31 34.17 -14.38 25.33
N SER A 32 35.29 -14.28 26.04
CA SER A 32 36.51 -13.74 25.48
C SER A 32 37.18 -14.82 24.58
N ALA A 33 37.38 -14.50 23.33
CA ALA A 33 38.34 -15.23 22.51
C ALA A 33 39.03 -14.25 21.53
N THR A 34 40.26 -13.94 21.83
CA THR A 34 41.25 -13.30 20.98
C THR A 34 41.62 -14.23 19.84
N SER A 35 41.52 -13.82 18.61
CA SER A 35 42.35 -14.33 17.53
C SER A 35 42.40 -13.33 16.37
N ASN A 36 43.58 -12.82 16.14
CA ASN A 36 44.02 -12.05 15.00
C ASN A 36 43.81 -12.86 13.70
N LEU A 37 43.06 -12.34 12.76
CA LEU A 37 43.16 -12.76 11.37
C LEU A 37 42.96 -11.51 10.49
N THR A 38 44.09 -11.08 9.94
CA THR A 38 44.19 -10.13 8.85
C THR A 38 43.45 -10.73 7.64
N GLN A 39 42.19 -10.31 7.42
CA GLN A 39 41.52 -10.60 6.16
C GLN A 39 41.65 -9.41 5.23
N THR A 40 42.41 -9.63 4.18
CA THR A 40 42.50 -8.80 2.98
C THR A 40 41.07 -8.60 2.45
N VAL A 41 40.58 -7.37 2.49
CA VAL A 41 39.28 -7.01 1.92
C VAL A 41 39.41 -7.06 0.40
N ASN A 42 38.99 -8.19 -0.17
CA ASN A 42 38.83 -8.32 -1.60
C ASN A 42 37.48 -7.60 -1.94
N VAL A 43 37.61 -6.38 -2.45
CA VAL A 43 36.45 -5.63 -2.98
C VAL A 43 36.01 -6.35 -4.25
N GLN A 44 35.17 -7.36 -4.10
CA GLN A 44 34.41 -7.90 -5.21
C GLN A 44 33.38 -6.84 -5.63
N LYS A 45 33.58 -6.30 -6.82
CA LYS A 45 32.62 -5.51 -7.56
C LYS A 45 31.31 -6.32 -7.61
N VAL A 46 30.34 -5.96 -6.75
CA VAL A 46 29.00 -6.56 -6.77
C VAL A 46 28.34 -6.12 -8.06
N THR A 47 28.45 -6.97 -9.08
CA THR A 47 27.60 -6.88 -10.27
C THR A 47 26.20 -7.26 -9.80
N THR A 48 25.35 -6.27 -9.59
CA THR A 48 23.93 -6.48 -9.30
C THR A 48 23.27 -7.02 -10.57
N THR A 49 23.29 -8.34 -10.71
CA THR A 49 22.39 -9.05 -11.60
C THR A 49 20.98 -8.70 -11.16
N PRO A 50 20.06 -8.28 -12.07
CA PRO A 50 18.70 -8.00 -11.69
C PRO A 50 18.10 -9.30 -11.15
N GLN A 51 17.94 -9.38 -9.84
CA GLN A 51 17.25 -10.50 -9.20
C GLN A 51 15.82 -10.51 -9.73
N ASN A 52 15.45 -11.60 -10.38
CA ASN A 52 14.10 -11.87 -10.83
C ASN A 52 13.22 -12.15 -9.58
N VAL A 53 12.87 -11.08 -8.87
CA VAL A 53 12.12 -11.18 -7.60
C VAL A 53 10.71 -11.60 -7.95
N SER A 54 10.29 -12.74 -7.40
CA SER A 54 8.92 -13.23 -7.57
C SER A 54 7.91 -12.14 -7.14
N PRO A 55 6.90 -11.84 -7.98
CA PRO A 55 5.93 -10.78 -7.68
C PRO A 55 5.08 -11.05 -6.43
N THR A 56 5.12 -12.27 -5.90
CA THR A 56 4.37 -12.69 -4.70
C THR A 56 5.15 -12.55 -3.41
N VAL A 57 6.48 -12.40 -3.47
CA VAL A 57 7.31 -12.26 -2.27
C VAL A 57 7.29 -10.81 -1.78
N PRO A 58 7.01 -10.58 -0.48
CA PRO A 58 7.09 -9.25 0.10
C PRO A 58 8.50 -8.67 0.02
N GLN A 59 8.59 -7.40 -0.36
CA GLN A 59 9.84 -6.65 -0.45
C GLN A 59 9.59 -5.17 -0.12
N MET A 60 10.65 -4.43 0.18
CA MET A 60 10.54 -2.98 0.36
C MET A 60 10.26 -2.31 -0.99
N ILE A 61 9.14 -1.62 -1.08
CA ILE A 61 8.71 -0.90 -2.29
C ILE A 61 9.05 0.58 -2.16
N SER A 62 9.72 1.15 -3.16
CA SER A 62 9.95 2.59 -3.19
C SER A 62 8.65 3.34 -3.53
N PHE A 63 8.50 4.53 -2.96
CA PHE A 63 7.31 5.36 -3.12
C PHE A 63 7.03 5.72 -4.59
N GLU A 64 8.06 5.91 -5.39
CA GLU A 64 7.94 6.23 -6.82
C GLU A 64 7.21 5.12 -7.60
N LYS A 65 7.39 3.85 -7.20
CA LYS A 65 6.70 2.71 -7.82
C LYS A 65 5.20 2.68 -7.51
N CYS A 66 4.79 3.42 -6.49
CA CYS A 66 3.39 3.54 -6.08
C CYS A 66 2.59 4.55 -6.91
N THR A 67 3.23 5.29 -7.82
CA THR A 67 2.61 6.41 -8.54
C THR A 67 2.82 6.27 -10.04
N LYS A 68 1.75 6.55 -10.82
CA LYS A 68 1.83 6.54 -12.28
C LYS A 68 0.93 7.61 -12.89
N LYS A 69 1.49 8.35 -13.89
CA LYS A 69 0.77 9.35 -14.68
C LYS A 69 0.20 8.72 -15.95
N TYR A 70 -0.99 9.17 -16.32
CA TYR A 70 -1.70 8.78 -17.54
C TYR A 70 -2.27 10.00 -18.27
N ASP A 71 -2.25 10.00 -19.60
CA ASP A 71 -2.79 11.07 -20.41
C ASP A 71 -4.28 10.86 -20.70
N VAL A 72 -5.05 10.87 -19.62
CA VAL A 72 -6.52 10.75 -19.61
C VAL A 72 -7.13 11.61 -18.53
N SER A 73 -8.44 11.90 -18.65
CA SER A 73 -9.18 12.63 -17.62
C SER A 73 -9.18 11.88 -16.26
N VAL A 74 -9.36 12.64 -15.19
CA VAL A 74 -9.42 12.09 -13.83
C VAL A 74 -10.55 11.07 -13.67
N ASP A 75 -11.71 11.34 -14.27
CA ASP A 75 -12.86 10.45 -14.20
C ASP A 75 -12.58 9.12 -14.88
N LYS A 76 -11.99 9.16 -16.09
CA LYS A 76 -11.59 7.95 -16.82
C LYS A 76 -10.59 7.14 -16.02
N LEU A 77 -9.55 7.79 -15.48
CA LEU A 77 -8.53 7.08 -14.67
C LEU A 77 -9.13 6.50 -13.38
N PHE A 78 -10.08 7.18 -12.77
CA PHE A 78 -10.80 6.68 -11.59
C PHE A 78 -11.58 5.40 -11.92
N PHE A 79 -12.37 5.39 -13.01
CA PHE A 79 -13.09 4.21 -13.44
C PHE A 79 -12.16 3.05 -13.86
N MET A 80 -11.03 3.37 -14.51
CA MET A 80 -10.02 2.37 -14.84
C MET A 80 -9.37 1.78 -13.58
N SER A 81 -9.19 2.58 -12.53
CA SER A 81 -8.68 2.11 -11.24
C SER A 81 -9.67 1.15 -10.55
N LEU A 82 -10.97 1.48 -10.55
CA LEU A 82 -12.01 0.57 -10.08
C LEU A 82 -12.05 -0.74 -10.88
N ALA A 83 -12.00 -0.65 -12.20
CA ALA A 83 -11.98 -1.81 -13.07
C ALA A 83 -10.75 -2.70 -12.82
N SER A 84 -9.59 -2.08 -12.59
CA SER A 84 -8.36 -2.80 -12.23
C SER A 84 -8.50 -3.56 -10.91
N ILE A 85 -9.03 -2.93 -9.87
CA ILE A 85 -9.27 -3.57 -8.57
C ILE A 85 -10.17 -4.79 -8.72
N ASN A 86 -11.28 -4.63 -9.46
CA ASN A 86 -12.23 -5.71 -9.69
C ASN A 86 -11.64 -6.86 -10.53
N ALA A 87 -10.93 -6.54 -11.61
CA ALA A 87 -10.31 -7.54 -12.48
C ALA A 87 -9.25 -8.40 -11.76
N ASN A 88 -8.52 -7.78 -10.83
CA ASN A 88 -7.53 -8.46 -9.99
C ASN A 88 -8.14 -9.18 -8.78
N LYS A 89 -9.47 -9.17 -8.62
CA LYS A 89 -10.19 -9.78 -7.50
C LYS A 89 -9.78 -9.20 -6.14
N PHE A 90 -9.37 -7.95 -6.11
CA PHE A 90 -9.16 -7.23 -4.87
C PHE A 90 -10.52 -6.81 -4.29
N LEU A 91 -10.62 -6.76 -2.98
CA LEU A 91 -11.88 -6.44 -2.28
C LEU A 91 -11.98 -4.93 -2.07
N ILE A 92 -13.04 -4.32 -2.57
CA ILE A 92 -13.30 -2.89 -2.34
C ILE A 92 -13.94 -2.74 -0.96
N ASP A 93 -13.34 -1.89 -0.12
CA ASP A 93 -13.86 -1.54 1.20
C ASP A 93 -14.64 -0.21 1.15
N GLU A 94 -14.15 0.78 0.39
CA GLU A 94 -14.77 2.10 0.30
C GLU A 94 -14.47 2.76 -1.05
N ILE A 95 -15.43 3.51 -1.55
CA ILE A 95 -15.30 4.35 -2.76
C ILE A 95 -15.77 5.76 -2.43
N GLN A 96 -14.90 6.75 -2.67
CA GLN A 96 -15.27 8.15 -2.61
C GLN A 96 -14.89 8.87 -3.91
N SER A 97 -15.79 8.84 -4.88
CA SER A 97 -15.56 9.41 -6.21
C SER A 97 -15.34 10.93 -6.16
N ALA A 98 -16.07 11.64 -5.30
CA ALA A 98 -15.91 13.08 -5.11
C ALA A 98 -14.50 13.49 -4.65
N ASN A 99 -13.88 12.65 -3.85
CA ASN A 99 -12.51 12.85 -3.33
C ASN A 99 -11.44 12.10 -4.13
N GLY A 100 -11.84 11.34 -5.15
CA GLY A 100 -10.94 10.62 -6.03
C GLY A 100 -10.20 9.47 -5.37
N TYR A 101 -10.76 8.81 -4.32
CA TYR A 101 -10.09 7.68 -3.70
C TYR A 101 -10.91 6.39 -3.62
N ILE A 102 -10.20 5.28 -3.56
CA ILE A 102 -10.74 3.93 -3.41
C ILE A 102 -9.90 3.22 -2.35
N LEU A 103 -10.52 2.78 -1.26
CA LEU A 103 -9.92 1.91 -0.28
C LEU A 103 -10.22 0.46 -0.64
N PHE A 104 -9.19 -0.37 -0.74
CA PHE A 104 -9.36 -1.76 -1.14
C PHE A 104 -8.41 -2.69 -0.38
N ARG A 105 -8.71 -3.98 -0.37
CA ARG A 105 -7.93 -5.02 0.29
C ARG A 105 -7.36 -6.04 -0.69
N VAL A 106 -6.09 -6.39 -0.44
CA VAL A 106 -5.43 -7.54 -1.07
C VAL A 106 -5.03 -8.48 0.06
N SER A 107 -5.60 -9.67 0.06
CA SER A 107 -5.52 -10.58 1.22
C SER A 107 -6.06 -9.88 2.48
N ASN A 108 -5.27 -9.73 3.53
CA ASN A 108 -5.67 -9.09 4.78
C ASN A 108 -5.14 -7.65 4.92
N ARG A 109 -4.62 -7.05 3.83
CA ARG A 109 -3.98 -5.75 3.88
C ARG A 109 -4.72 -4.71 3.07
N GLN A 110 -4.92 -3.53 3.64
CA GLN A 110 -5.58 -2.42 2.99
C GLN A 110 -4.60 -1.55 2.21
N PHE A 111 -5.07 -1.08 1.06
CA PHE A 111 -4.40 -0.14 0.17
C PHE A 111 -5.35 1.01 -0.19
N LEU A 112 -4.78 2.18 -0.36
CA LEU A 112 -5.48 3.37 -0.81
C LEU A 112 -5.02 3.73 -2.24
N ALA A 113 -5.93 3.67 -3.21
CA ALA A 113 -5.73 4.26 -4.51
C ALA A 113 -6.29 5.69 -4.52
N THR A 114 -5.48 6.66 -4.88
CA THR A 114 -5.90 8.07 -5.01
C THR A 114 -5.67 8.53 -6.44
N VAL A 115 -6.69 9.06 -7.07
CA VAL A 115 -6.64 9.62 -8.44
C VAL A 115 -6.74 11.13 -8.37
N THR A 116 -5.75 11.81 -8.94
CA THR A 116 -5.64 13.27 -8.89
C THR A 116 -5.46 13.83 -10.31
N ARG A 117 -6.18 14.89 -10.62
CA ARG A 117 -6.01 15.62 -11.87
C ARG A 117 -4.71 16.41 -11.84
N VAL A 118 -3.93 16.31 -12.93
CA VAL A 118 -2.74 17.13 -13.15
C VAL A 118 -3.09 18.31 -14.07
N ASP A 119 -3.79 18.01 -15.16
CA ASP A 119 -4.32 18.95 -16.12
C ASP A 119 -5.62 18.39 -16.74
N PRO A 120 -6.33 19.11 -17.64
CA PRO A 120 -7.60 18.64 -18.21
C PRO A 120 -7.50 17.30 -18.96
N LYS A 121 -6.31 16.93 -19.45
CA LYS A 121 -6.08 15.72 -20.25
C LYS A 121 -5.17 14.71 -19.57
N SER A 122 -4.65 15.01 -18.39
CA SER A 122 -3.76 14.08 -17.69
C SER A 122 -4.06 13.98 -16.20
N SER A 123 -3.86 12.80 -15.65
CA SER A 123 -4.12 12.49 -14.25
C SER A 123 -3.08 11.50 -13.72
N ILE A 124 -2.95 11.47 -12.40
CA ILE A 124 -2.06 10.57 -11.69
C ILE A 124 -2.89 9.64 -10.82
N VAL A 125 -2.54 8.36 -10.79
CA VAL A 125 -3.00 7.44 -9.77
C VAL A 125 -1.85 7.04 -8.87
N LYS A 126 -2.09 7.07 -7.57
CA LYS A 126 -1.17 6.65 -6.53
C LYS A 126 -1.81 5.52 -5.72
N VAL A 127 -1.09 4.41 -5.52
CA VAL A 127 -1.54 3.25 -4.74
C VAL A 127 -0.56 3.01 -3.61
N VAL A 128 -1.00 3.21 -2.38
CA VAL A 128 -0.15 3.07 -1.18
C VAL A 128 -0.82 2.16 -0.14
N PRO A 129 -0.03 1.48 0.70
CA PRO A 129 -0.59 0.76 1.84
C PRO A 129 -1.20 1.74 2.85
N ALA A 130 -2.40 1.42 3.37
CA ALA A 130 -3.11 2.28 4.32
C ALA A 130 -2.39 2.40 5.68
N ASP A 131 -1.56 1.42 6.02
CA ASP A 131 -0.74 1.38 7.25
C ASP A 131 0.64 2.05 7.10
N ASN A 132 0.93 2.67 5.96
CA ASN A 132 2.24 3.26 5.60
C ASN A 132 3.44 2.28 5.67
N ASN A 133 3.20 0.98 5.72
CA ASN A 133 4.25 -0.01 5.68
C ASN A 133 4.49 -0.48 4.24
N TYR A 134 5.58 -0.06 3.63
CA TYR A 134 5.91 -0.33 2.23
C TYR A 134 6.59 -1.69 2.00
N PHE A 135 6.54 -2.59 2.99
CA PHE A 135 7.01 -3.97 2.83
C PHE A 135 5.84 -4.87 2.41
N PHE A 136 5.70 -5.12 1.11
CA PHE A 136 4.62 -5.93 0.54
C PHE A 136 4.99 -6.52 -0.84
N PRO A 137 4.22 -7.51 -1.35
CA PRO A 137 4.46 -8.07 -2.68
C PRO A 137 4.26 -7.03 -3.77
N ILE A 138 5.29 -6.81 -4.61
CA ILE A 138 5.20 -5.85 -5.73
C ILE A 138 4.09 -6.21 -6.73
N GLY A 139 3.67 -7.46 -6.77
CA GLY A 139 2.58 -7.95 -7.61
C GLY A 139 1.28 -7.17 -7.43
N VAL A 140 1.03 -6.59 -6.26
CA VAL A 140 -0.15 -5.73 -6.01
C VAL A 140 -0.13 -4.53 -6.96
N LEU A 141 0.98 -3.80 -7.03
CA LEU A 141 1.14 -2.63 -7.91
C LEU A 141 1.24 -3.04 -9.37
N THR A 142 2.05 -4.07 -9.66
CA THR A 142 2.27 -4.53 -11.03
C THR A 142 0.95 -4.96 -11.68
N ASN A 143 0.13 -5.73 -11.00
CA ASN A 143 -1.15 -6.18 -11.52
C ASN A 143 -2.14 -5.02 -11.65
N PHE A 144 -2.18 -4.13 -10.65
CA PHE A 144 -3.03 -2.95 -10.71
C PHE A 144 -2.69 -2.07 -11.92
N PHE A 145 -1.44 -1.66 -12.09
CA PHE A 145 -1.04 -0.79 -13.20
C PHE A 145 -1.09 -1.47 -14.56
N LYS A 146 -0.72 -2.76 -14.63
CA LYS A 146 -0.78 -3.53 -15.89
C LYS A 146 -2.19 -3.57 -16.47
N TYR A 147 -3.21 -3.75 -15.64
CA TYR A 147 -4.58 -3.72 -16.14
C TYR A 147 -4.93 -2.38 -16.77
N ILE A 148 -4.58 -1.27 -16.12
CA ILE A 148 -4.82 0.07 -16.65
C ILE A 148 -4.05 0.26 -17.95
N ASP A 149 -2.76 -0.10 -18.00
CA ASP A 149 -1.90 0.05 -19.19
C ASP A 149 -2.48 -0.68 -20.41
N LEU A 150 -3.01 -1.87 -20.21
CA LEU A 150 -3.56 -2.69 -21.30
C LEU A 150 -4.93 -2.21 -21.81
N ASN A 151 -5.71 -1.52 -20.96
CA ASN A 151 -7.10 -1.20 -21.27
C ASN A 151 -7.37 0.29 -21.46
N ILE A 152 -6.41 1.17 -21.14
CA ILE A 152 -6.64 2.61 -21.19
C ILE A 152 -6.82 3.14 -22.60
N THR A 153 -6.17 2.52 -23.58
CA THR A 153 -6.29 2.86 -25.02
C THR A 153 -7.58 2.35 -25.65
N THR A 154 -7.98 1.14 -25.32
CA THR A 154 -9.20 0.51 -25.88
C THR A 154 -10.47 1.26 -25.51
N ALA A 155 -10.49 1.89 -24.32
CA ALA A 155 -11.62 2.71 -23.87
C ALA A 155 -11.73 4.06 -24.60
N ILE A 156 -10.75 4.46 -25.44
CA ILE A 156 -10.81 5.69 -26.24
C ILE A 156 -11.59 5.46 -27.55
N GLU A 157 -11.51 4.26 -28.14
CA GLU A 157 -12.13 3.95 -29.41
C GLU A 157 -13.64 3.74 -29.35
N ASN A 158 -14.18 3.43 -28.17
CA ASN A 158 -15.61 3.13 -27.99
C ASN A 158 -16.46 4.35 -27.53
N LEU A 159 -15.88 5.55 -27.44
CA LEU A 159 -16.57 6.78 -27.01
C LEU A 159 -16.54 7.87 -28.09
N GLY A 160 -16.20 7.53 -29.34
CA GLY A 160 -16.22 8.38 -30.52
C GLY A 160 -17.49 8.26 -31.32
#